data_815af250c96ca32cefe6514767d0a27e
#
_entry.id   815af250c96ca32cefe6514767d0a27e
#
_cell.length_a   1.000
_cell.length_b   1.000
_cell.length_c   1.000
_cell.angle_alpha   90.00
_cell.angle_beta   90.00
_cell.angle_gamma   90.00
#
_symmetry.space_group_name_H-M   'P 1'
#
loop_
_entity.id
_entity.type
_entity.pdbx_description
1 polymer ?
#
loop_
_entity_poly.entity_id
_entity_poly.type
_entity_poly.pdbx_seq_one_letter_code
_entity_poly.pdbx_strand_id
1 'polypeptide(L)'
;DPSSEDPVDRASSAVQAVAIFFPVTDLLNLGTSTENPGDGGPPKSYVKAFGPDATLMDAWKIIGQKTSPIYHIHPEMPPILIHHGDADTLTPLEQSEWFVEQAQKQGNAIELKVVHGVGHGWPTMTLDIRRFADWFDRQLNPTP
;
A
#
# COMPACT_ATOMS: atom_id res chain seq x y z
N ASP A 1 -19.09 -5.28 9.23
CA ASP A 1 -20.45 -4.78 9.02
C ASP A 1 -21.19 -4.75 10.38
N PRO A 2 -21.50 -3.55 10.95
CA PRO A 2 -22.17 -3.42 12.24
C PRO A 2 -23.55 -4.09 12.32
N SER A 3 -24.17 -4.32 11.17
CA SER A 3 -25.52 -4.93 11.06
C SER A 3 -25.51 -6.44 10.87
N SER A 4 -24.34 -7.07 10.72
CA SER A 4 -24.24 -8.52 10.54
C SER A 4 -24.72 -9.28 11.77
N GLU A 5 -25.33 -10.43 11.57
CA GLU A 5 -25.67 -11.37 12.65
C GLU A 5 -24.42 -12.06 13.21
N ASP A 6 -23.37 -12.22 12.40
CA ASP A 6 -22.09 -12.80 12.82
C ASP A 6 -21.27 -11.80 13.65
N PRO A 7 -20.89 -12.14 14.90
CA PRO A 7 -20.07 -11.27 15.73
C PRO A 7 -18.66 -11.01 15.14
N VAL A 8 -18.14 -11.91 14.32
CA VAL A 8 -16.84 -11.71 13.63
C VAL A 8 -16.95 -10.59 12.59
N ASP A 9 -18.03 -10.60 11.81
CA ASP A 9 -18.29 -9.56 10.81
C ASP A 9 -18.57 -8.18 11.42
N ARG A 10 -19.06 -8.15 12.67
CA ARG A 10 -19.26 -6.90 13.41
C ARG A 10 -17.99 -6.33 14.00
N ALA A 11 -16.94 -7.15 14.16
CA ALA A 11 -15.67 -6.67 14.71
C ALA A 11 -15.06 -5.59 13.81
N SER A 12 -14.53 -4.55 14.44
CA SER A 12 -13.80 -3.51 13.71
C SER A 12 -12.49 -4.06 13.16
N SER A 13 -12.23 -3.85 11.88
CA SER A 13 -10.94 -4.10 11.25
C SER A 13 -10.03 -2.87 11.24
N ALA A 14 -10.45 -1.78 11.90
CA ALA A 14 -9.65 -0.56 11.98
C ALA A 14 -8.34 -0.81 12.75
N VAL A 15 -7.26 -0.27 12.22
CA VAL A 15 -5.94 -0.28 12.83
C VAL A 15 -5.55 1.12 13.28
N GLN A 16 -4.67 1.22 14.28
CA GLN A 16 -4.26 2.49 14.88
C GLN A 16 -3.02 3.09 14.21
N ALA A 17 -2.21 2.27 13.54
CA ALA A 17 -1.03 2.67 12.79
C ALA A 17 -0.66 1.61 11.76
N VAL A 18 0.05 1.98 10.69
CA VAL A 18 0.49 1.07 9.63
C VAL A 18 1.98 1.29 9.36
N ALA A 19 2.78 0.22 9.32
CA ALA A 19 4.13 0.25 8.80
C ALA A 19 4.27 -0.81 7.70
N ILE A 20 4.77 -0.43 6.52
CA ILE A 20 4.75 -1.28 5.33
C ILE A 20 6.02 -1.09 4.49
N PHE A 21 6.43 -2.17 3.81
CA PHE A 21 7.48 -2.13 2.80
C PHE A 21 6.88 -2.10 1.40
N PHE A 22 7.42 -1.24 0.55
CA PHE A 22 7.21 -1.17 -0.91
C PHE A 22 5.78 -1.56 -1.37
N PRO A 23 4.73 -0.88 -0.90
CA PRO A 23 3.36 -1.22 -1.26
C PRO A 23 3.05 -0.94 -2.73
N VAL A 24 2.23 -1.79 -3.36
CA VAL A 24 1.48 -1.42 -4.57
C VAL A 24 0.28 -0.61 -4.12
N THR A 25 0.18 0.62 -4.56
CA THR A 25 -0.88 1.56 -4.15
C THR A 25 -1.88 1.87 -5.26
N ASP A 26 -1.48 1.71 -6.51
CA ASP A 26 -2.32 1.89 -7.70
C ASP A 26 -2.13 0.73 -8.69
N LEU A 27 -3.07 -0.19 -8.71
CA LEU A 27 -3.08 -1.33 -9.63
C LEU A 27 -3.55 -0.95 -11.05
N LEU A 28 -4.19 0.19 -11.22
CA LEU A 28 -4.60 0.70 -12.54
C LEU A 28 -3.49 1.52 -13.20
N ASN A 29 -2.51 1.97 -12.43
CA ASN A 29 -1.33 2.65 -12.92
C ASN A 29 -0.06 2.01 -12.31
N LEU A 30 0.45 0.99 -12.94
CA LEU A 30 1.65 0.28 -12.48
C LEU A 30 2.95 1.04 -12.78
N GLY A 31 2.88 2.18 -13.46
CA GLY A 31 4.03 3.02 -13.76
C GLY A 31 5.12 2.27 -14.50
N THR A 32 6.36 2.40 -14.02
CA THR A 32 7.55 1.77 -14.61
C THR A 32 7.77 0.31 -14.16
N SER A 33 6.80 -0.30 -13.47
CA SER A 33 6.87 -1.69 -12.99
C SER A 33 7.15 -2.69 -14.11
N THR A 34 7.99 -3.69 -13.83
CA THR A 34 8.17 -4.86 -14.70
C THR A 34 6.90 -5.69 -14.86
N GLU A 35 5.93 -5.54 -13.93
CA GLU A 35 4.62 -6.17 -14.00
C GLU A 35 3.63 -5.43 -14.91
N ASN A 36 3.93 -4.19 -15.32
CA ASN A 36 3.06 -3.40 -16.18
C ASN A 36 2.94 -4.06 -17.57
N PRO A 37 1.72 -4.49 -18.00
CA PRO A 37 1.52 -5.03 -19.35
C PRO A 37 1.60 -3.97 -20.47
N GLY A 38 1.47 -2.67 -20.09
CA GLY A 38 1.52 -1.54 -21.03
C GLY A 38 0.18 -1.17 -21.66
N ASP A 39 -0.88 -1.90 -21.36
CA ASP A 39 -2.24 -1.68 -21.88
C ASP A 39 -3.26 -1.28 -20.80
N GLY A 40 -2.78 -1.05 -19.57
CA GLY A 40 -3.62 -0.75 -18.41
C GLY A 40 -4.31 -1.97 -17.79
N GLY A 41 -3.89 -3.16 -18.21
CA GLY A 41 -4.36 -4.43 -17.65
C GLY A 41 -3.75 -4.77 -16.29
N PRO A 42 -4.16 -5.92 -15.72
CA PRO A 42 -3.66 -6.37 -14.43
C PRO A 42 -2.17 -6.74 -14.49
N PRO A 43 -1.49 -6.79 -13.33
CA PRO A 43 -0.12 -7.23 -13.24
C PRO A 43 0.11 -8.60 -13.88
N LYS A 44 1.18 -8.76 -14.68
CA LYS A 44 1.43 -9.94 -15.53
C LYS A 44 1.48 -11.25 -14.76
N SER A 45 2.21 -11.28 -13.62
CA SER A 45 2.52 -12.53 -12.94
C SER A 45 1.44 -12.96 -11.93
N TYR A 46 0.60 -12.04 -11.44
CA TYR A 46 -0.39 -12.38 -10.41
C TYR A 46 -1.85 -11.98 -10.73
N VAL A 47 -2.16 -11.82 -12.02
CA VAL A 47 -3.54 -11.54 -12.48
C VAL A 47 -4.57 -12.52 -11.90
N LYS A 48 -4.20 -13.79 -11.74
CA LYS A 48 -5.10 -14.83 -11.18
C LYS A 48 -5.52 -14.58 -9.73
N ALA A 49 -4.77 -13.78 -8.98
CA ALA A 49 -5.11 -13.43 -7.60
C ALA A 49 -6.40 -12.59 -7.50
N PHE A 50 -6.77 -11.92 -8.60
CA PHE A 50 -7.94 -11.04 -8.67
C PHE A 50 -9.20 -11.73 -9.22
N GLY A 51 -9.13 -13.06 -9.45
CA GLY A 51 -10.25 -13.84 -9.94
C GLY A 51 -10.31 -13.94 -11.48
N PRO A 52 -11.27 -14.73 -12.01
CA PRO A 52 -11.34 -15.06 -13.43
C PRO A 52 -11.64 -13.85 -14.32
N ASP A 53 -12.39 -12.87 -13.80
CA ASP A 53 -12.82 -11.71 -14.57
C ASP A 53 -11.73 -10.63 -14.70
N ALA A 54 -10.63 -10.76 -13.97
CA ALA A 54 -9.55 -9.77 -13.99
C ALA A 54 -8.86 -9.62 -15.36
N THR A 55 -9.03 -10.58 -16.28
CA THR A 55 -8.55 -10.49 -17.67
C THR A 55 -9.48 -9.70 -18.58
N LEU A 56 -10.69 -9.36 -18.13
CA LEU A 56 -11.64 -8.54 -18.85
C LEU A 56 -11.44 -7.07 -18.45
N MET A 57 -11.05 -6.21 -19.38
CA MET A 57 -10.64 -4.82 -19.08
C MET A 57 -11.69 -4.03 -18.31
N ASP A 58 -12.98 -4.17 -18.62
CA ASP A 58 -14.04 -3.45 -17.90
C ASP A 58 -14.19 -3.94 -16.45
N ALA A 59 -14.08 -5.26 -16.23
CA ALA A 59 -14.06 -5.83 -14.90
C ALA A 59 -12.78 -5.45 -14.14
N TRP A 60 -11.63 -5.46 -14.83
CA TRP A 60 -10.35 -5.06 -14.25
C TRP A 60 -10.37 -3.63 -13.71
N LYS A 61 -10.93 -2.67 -14.44
CA LYS A 61 -11.05 -1.29 -13.96
C LYS A 61 -11.79 -1.21 -12.62
N ILE A 62 -12.87 -1.99 -12.48
CA ILE A 62 -13.65 -2.04 -11.23
C ILE A 62 -12.84 -2.72 -10.11
N ILE A 63 -12.22 -3.86 -10.41
CA ILE A 63 -11.41 -4.62 -9.44
C ILE A 63 -10.22 -3.76 -8.99
N GLY A 64 -9.45 -3.21 -9.94
CA GLY A 64 -8.28 -2.41 -9.66
C GLY A 64 -8.62 -1.17 -8.81
N GLN A 65 -9.70 -0.46 -9.12
CA GLN A 65 -10.15 0.67 -8.32
C GLN A 65 -10.54 0.25 -6.89
N LYS A 66 -11.25 -0.88 -6.74
CA LYS A 66 -11.66 -1.37 -5.42
C LYS A 66 -10.51 -1.85 -4.56
N THR A 67 -9.43 -2.33 -5.17
CA THR A 67 -8.30 -2.96 -4.47
C THR A 67 -7.06 -2.08 -4.37
N SER A 68 -7.03 -0.93 -5.05
CA SER A 68 -5.91 0.02 -4.99
C SER A 68 -6.07 1.01 -3.83
N PRO A 69 -5.15 1.04 -2.86
CA PRO A 69 -5.21 1.94 -1.70
C PRO A 69 -5.38 3.42 -2.07
N ILE A 70 -4.82 3.87 -3.19
CA ILE A 70 -4.84 5.29 -3.60
C ILE A 70 -6.26 5.83 -3.81
N TYR A 71 -7.22 4.98 -4.17
CA TYR A 71 -8.63 5.37 -4.36
C TYR A 71 -9.45 5.38 -3.06
N HIS A 72 -8.84 4.95 -1.94
CA HIS A 72 -9.48 4.86 -0.64
C HIS A 72 -8.90 5.82 0.40
N ILE A 73 -8.10 6.78 -0.05
CA ILE A 73 -7.54 7.81 0.82
C ILE A 73 -8.68 8.70 1.34
N HIS A 74 -8.70 8.92 2.65
CA HIS A 74 -9.65 9.81 3.33
C HIS A 74 -8.96 10.55 4.49
N PRO A 75 -9.51 11.67 5.01
CA PRO A 75 -8.81 12.51 5.99
C PRO A 75 -8.52 11.87 7.36
N GLU A 76 -9.15 10.76 7.68
CA GLU A 76 -9.05 10.10 8.99
C GLU A 76 -8.28 8.78 8.93
N MET A 77 -7.28 8.70 8.03
CA MET A 77 -6.41 7.52 7.98
C MET A 77 -5.50 7.45 9.20
N PRO A 78 -5.18 6.22 9.69
CA PRO A 78 -4.16 6.08 10.72
C PRO A 78 -2.80 6.58 10.22
N PRO A 79 -1.85 6.95 11.10
CA PRO A 79 -0.49 7.25 10.68
C PRO A 79 0.14 6.05 9.95
N ILE A 80 0.89 6.36 8.88
CA ILE A 80 1.51 5.34 8.01
C ILE A 80 3.00 5.63 7.87
N LEU A 81 3.82 4.58 8.01
CA LEU A 81 5.25 4.59 7.69
C LEU A 81 5.51 3.64 6.52
N ILE A 82 6.11 4.15 5.46
CA ILE A 82 6.51 3.37 4.29
C ILE A 82 8.04 3.36 4.18
N HIS A 83 8.64 2.18 4.01
CA HIS A 83 10.02 2.04 3.57
C HIS A 83 10.06 1.48 2.15
N HIS A 84 10.79 2.13 1.24
CA HIS A 84 10.83 1.76 -0.17
C HIS A 84 12.22 1.94 -0.77
N GLY A 85 12.68 0.95 -1.54
CA GLY A 85 13.94 1.03 -2.28
C GLY A 85 13.79 1.84 -3.58
N ASP A 86 14.74 2.73 -3.88
CA ASP A 86 14.67 3.57 -5.09
C ASP A 86 15.07 2.86 -6.38
N ALA A 87 15.63 1.65 -6.28
CA ALA A 87 15.91 0.79 -7.41
C ALA A 87 14.94 -0.38 -7.56
N ASP A 88 13.75 -0.27 -6.93
CA ASP A 88 12.70 -1.28 -7.04
C ASP A 88 12.02 -1.21 -8.42
N THR A 89 12.19 -2.26 -9.21
CA THR A 89 11.59 -2.40 -10.54
C THR A 89 10.32 -3.24 -10.54
N LEU A 90 10.05 -3.98 -9.46
CA LEU A 90 8.84 -4.77 -9.31
C LEU A 90 7.68 -3.90 -8.85
N THR A 91 7.89 -3.19 -7.74
CA THR A 91 7.00 -2.14 -7.26
C THR A 91 7.79 -0.83 -7.26
N PRO A 92 7.71 -0.01 -8.30
CA PRO A 92 8.51 1.21 -8.38
C PRO A 92 8.21 2.19 -7.24
N LEU A 93 9.24 2.95 -6.81
CA LEU A 93 9.14 3.95 -5.75
C LEU A 93 7.98 4.93 -5.97
N GLU A 94 7.69 5.27 -7.23
CA GLU A 94 6.60 6.15 -7.62
C GLU A 94 5.23 5.71 -7.07
N GLN A 95 5.01 4.42 -6.85
CA GLN A 95 3.79 3.91 -6.19
C GLN A 95 3.62 4.50 -4.78
N SER A 96 4.69 4.51 -4.00
CA SER A 96 4.68 5.14 -2.67
C SER A 96 4.61 6.66 -2.74
N GLU A 97 5.32 7.28 -3.68
CA GLU A 97 5.34 8.74 -3.84
C GLU A 97 3.95 9.28 -4.18
N TRP A 98 3.25 8.67 -5.13
CA TRP A 98 1.87 9.07 -5.49
C TRP A 98 0.91 8.94 -4.32
N PHE A 99 0.99 7.82 -3.60
CA PHE A 99 0.14 7.59 -2.44
C PHE A 99 0.39 8.63 -1.32
N VAL A 100 1.66 8.87 -1.00
CA VAL A 100 2.07 9.84 0.02
C VAL A 100 1.61 11.24 -0.36
N GLU A 101 1.84 11.67 -1.62
CA GLU A 101 1.43 12.98 -2.10
C GLU A 101 -0.09 13.18 -1.96
N GLN A 102 -0.89 12.19 -2.39
CA GLN A 102 -2.35 12.29 -2.32
C GLN A 102 -2.86 12.29 -0.87
N ALA A 103 -2.28 11.47 -0.02
CA ALA A 103 -2.68 11.37 1.37
C ALA A 103 -2.29 12.62 2.18
N GLN A 104 -1.11 13.19 1.94
CA GLN A 104 -0.67 14.44 2.59
C GLN A 104 -1.55 15.63 2.17
N LYS A 105 -2.02 15.68 0.91
CA LYS A 105 -2.98 16.71 0.45
C LYS A 105 -4.30 16.67 1.25
N GLN A 106 -4.65 15.52 1.82
CA GLN A 106 -5.84 15.34 2.67
C GLN A 106 -5.53 15.48 4.18
N GLY A 107 -4.30 15.88 4.54
CA GLY A 107 -3.90 16.12 5.92
C GLY A 107 -3.47 14.87 6.70
N ASN A 108 -3.27 13.73 6.03
CA ASN A 108 -2.87 12.50 6.70
C ASN A 108 -1.39 12.49 7.11
N ALA A 109 -1.10 11.86 8.25
CA ALA A 109 0.25 11.68 8.77
C ALA A 109 0.91 10.46 8.10
N ILE A 110 1.68 10.70 7.02
CA ILE A 110 2.41 9.66 6.28
C ILE A 110 3.88 10.01 6.18
N GLU A 111 4.72 9.03 6.52
CA GLU A 111 6.17 9.10 6.40
C GLU A 111 6.64 8.13 5.31
N LEU A 112 7.44 8.62 4.35
CA LEU A 112 8.12 7.80 3.36
C LEU A 112 9.62 7.84 3.62
N LYS A 113 10.20 6.65 3.85
CA LYS A 113 11.64 6.47 3.95
C LYS A 113 12.15 5.75 2.70
N VAL A 114 12.86 6.49 1.87
CA VAL A 114 13.56 5.95 0.71
C VAL A 114 14.86 5.29 1.16
N VAL A 115 15.08 4.05 0.71
CA VAL A 115 16.34 3.31 0.92
C VAL A 115 17.09 3.28 -0.40
N HIS A 116 18.23 4.00 -0.45
CA HIS A 116 18.95 4.21 -1.70
C HIS A 116 19.72 2.99 -2.19
N GLY A 117 19.69 2.76 -3.50
CA GLY A 117 20.46 1.73 -4.20
C GLY A 117 19.93 0.30 -3.99
N VAL A 118 18.70 0.12 -3.46
CA VAL A 118 18.11 -1.20 -3.22
C VAL A 118 16.82 -1.39 -3.99
N GLY A 119 16.54 -2.64 -4.36
CA GLY A 119 15.36 -3.04 -5.11
C GLY A 119 14.21 -3.51 -4.20
N HIS A 120 13.42 -4.47 -4.69
CA HIS A 120 12.30 -5.09 -3.99
C HIS A 120 12.78 -6.03 -2.88
N GLY A 121 13.25 -5.44 -1.80
CA GLY A 121 13.89 -6.10 -0.66
C GLY A 121 15.40 -5.85 -0.60
N TRP A 122 15.95 -5.92 0.61
CA TRP A 122 17.38 -5.70 0.90
C TRP A 122 17.83 -6.48 2.14
N PRO A 123 19.15 -6.79 2.25
CA PRO A 123 19.66 -7.64 3.33
C PRO A 123 19.42 -7.10 4.75
N THR A 124 19.32 -5.78 4.90
CA THR A 124 19.14 -5.12 6.21
C THR A 124 17.69 -4.85 6.59
N MET A 125 16.71 -5.39 5.87
CA MET A 125 15.27 -5.23 6.21
C MET A 125 14.94 -5.65 7.65
N THR A 126 15.65 -6.61 8.21
CA THR A 126 15.49 -7.01 9.62
C THR A 126 15.76 -5.87 10.60
N LEU A 127 16.65 -4.93 10.25
CA LEU A 127 16.89 -3.71 11.04
C LEU A 127 15.74 -2.70 10.88
N ASP A 128 15.12 -2.67 9.72
CA ASP A 128 13.95 -1.83 9.47
C ASP A 128 12.72 -2.31 10.22
N ILE A 129 12.59 -3.62 10.44
CA ILE A 129 11.54 -4.18 11.32
C ILE A 129 11.68 -3.62 12.75
N ARG A 130 12.91 -3.48 13.29
CA ARG A 130 13.12 -2.82 14.59
C ARG A 130 12.71 -1.35 14.56
N ARG A 131 13.03 -0.62 13.49
CA ARG A 131 12.58 0.76 13.30
C ARG A 131 11.08 0.88 13.24
N PHE A 132 10.39 -0.10 12.64
CA PHE A 132 8.92 -0.19 12.66
C PHE A 132 8.40 -0.37 14.08
N ALA A 133 9.01 -1.27 14.88
CA ALA A 133 8.63 -1.45 16.28
C ALA A 133 8.79 -0.15 17.08
N ASP A 134 9.95 0.51 16.98
CA ASP A 134 10.20 1.80 17.63
C ASP A 134 9.23 2.90 17.16
N TRP A 135 8.82 2.86 15.89
CA TRP A 135 7.85 3.79 15.34
C TRP A 135 6.45 3.51 15.88
N PHE A 136 6.01 2.23 15.93
CA PHE A 136 4.75 1.84 16.55
C PHE A 136 4.67 2.24 18.01
N ASP A 137 5.75 2.05 18.78
CA ASP A 137 5.81 2.49 20.19
C ASP A 137 5.52 3.98 20.33
N ARG A 138 6.09 4.81 19.46
CA ARG A 138 5.81 6.26 19.46
C ARG A 138 4.39 6.62 19.06
N GLN A 139 3.79 5.87 18.10
CA GLN A 139 2.43 6.17 17.65
C GLN A 139 1.36 5.69 18.63
N LEU A 140 1.59 4.54 19.27
CA LEU A 140 0.59 3.89 20.12
C LEU A 140 0.72 4.29 21.59
N ASN A 141 1.90 4.74 22.03
CA ASN A 141 2.20 5.19 23.39
C ASN A 141 2.81 6.60 23.38
N PRO A 142 2.07 7.62 22.89
CA PRO A 142 2.61 8.97 22.90
C PRO A 142 2.90 9.38 24.36
N THR A 143 4.14 9.73 24.64
CA THR A 143 4.51 10.33 25.95
C THR A 143 3.77 11.65 26.10
N PRO A 144 3.12 11.91 27.23
CA PRO A 144 2.36 13.14 27.46
C PRO A 144 3.26 14.40 27.45
#